data_0ec6891b6c670b78f0242f098741c498
#
_entry.id   0ec6891b6c670b78f0242f098741c498
#
_cell.length_a   1.000
_cell.length_b   1.000
_cell.length_c   1.000
_cell.angle_alpha   90.00
_cell.angle_beta   90.00
_cell.angle_gamma   90.00
#
_symmetry.space_group_name_H-M   'P 1'
#
loop_
_entity.id
_entity.type
_entity.pdbx_description
1 polymer ?
#
loop_
_entity_poly.entity_id
_entity_poly.type
_entity_poly.pdbx_seq_one_letter_code
_entity_poly.pdbx_strand_id
1 'polypeptide(L)'
;MRFWVVSPNVRNEGSGAWIDAIRKNHCVYMGYGPGETHAARGRDFHHTVKRGDIVLIARGENKSKELYFAGIVDSDVKAVTPEKDGVPDHAYARKLKGMIGQDALAGLGLDFEGAAFGGARRIPSIYELHPSKNPKDQKIASKLKTVVEEAVKMNEENARMKALVTLLGNNYNLILTGAPGTGKTYLARQLAQKLIFGDDWEPKDENNFEESEREKFDKQFGFVQFHPSYDYTDFVEGLRPKQPDANGNIGFELTDGTFKKFCGAARKECKYKDNGKYDETSEKFVFVIDEINRGEISKIFGELFFSIDPGYRGVAGKVLTQYANMRAGSDDEKKFYVPENVYIIGTMNDIDRSVESFDFAMRRRFVWEEITAAESAENMGLDDKVKQTMTGLNKAISKIDGLNLSYHIGGAYFLKLKKYDGDFNALWQYHIKPLLREYLRGMPDAEAKLDELKGAYDGAHS
;
A
#
# COMPACT_ATOMS: atom_id res chain seq x y z
N MET A 1 -11.49 11.01 -22.18
CA MET A 1 -11.25 11.94 -21.07
C MET A 1 -11.32 13.35 -21.61
N ARG A 2 -12.21 14.16 -21.07
CA ARG A 2 -12.37 15.58 -21.39
C ARG A 2 -12.00 16.40 -20.15
N PHE A 3 -11.82 17.71 -20.35
CA PHE A 3 -11.42 18.61 -19.28
C PHE A 3 -12.43 19.75 -19.19
N TRP A 4 -12.98 19.93 -18.00
CA TRP A 4 -14.04 20.90 -17.73
C TRP A 4 -13.60 21.89 -16.68
N VAL A 5 -13.96 23.15 -16.87
CA VAL A 5 -13.89 24.17 -15.83
C VAL A 5 -15.31 24.47 -15.39
N VAL A 6 -15.57 24.29 -14.12
CA VAL A 6 -16.87 24.57 -13.49
C VAL A 6 -16.70 25.73 -12.53
N SER A 7 -17.48 26.80 -12.74
CA SER A 7 -17.55 27.93 -11.83
C SER A 7 -18.88 27.84 -11.07
N PRO A 8 -18.83 27.63 -9.76
CA PRO A 8 -20.03 27.73 -8.96
C PRO A 8 -20.47 29.20 -8.96
N ASN A 9 -21.61 29.46 -9.52
CA ASN A 9 -22.18 30.80 -9.64
C ASN A 9 -22.92 31.12 -8.35
N VAL A 10 -22.22 31.52 -7.31
CA VAL A 10 -22.83 31.95 -6.04
C VAL A 10 -23.21 33.43 -6.19
N ARG A 11 -24.48 33.69 -6.36
CA ARG A 11 -25.04 35.03 -6.17
C ARG A 11 -25.13 35.23 -4.66
N ASN A 12 -24.36 36.17 -4.12
CA ASN A 12 -24.34 36.63 -2.72
C ASN A 12 -23.52 35.76 -1.71
N GLU A 13 -22.70 36.46 -0.97
CA GLU A 13 -22.13 36.27 0.36
C GLU A 13 -22.33 34.86 1.01
N GLY A 14 -21.38 34.00 0.81
CA GLY A 14 -21.38 32.67 1.41
C GLY A 14 -20.44 31.71 0.71
N SER A 15 -19.38 32.23 0.08
CA SER A 15 -18.41 31.39 -0.66
C SER A 15 -17.73 30.29 0.16
N GLY A 16 -17.71 30.43 1.49
CA GLY A 16 -17.14 29.40 2.37
C GLY A 16 -17.95 28.10 2.43
N ALA A 17 -19.26 28.21 2.54
CA ALA A 17 -20.12 27.05 2.79
C ALA A 17 -20.08 25.99 1.66
N TRP A 18 -20.09 26.42 0.39
CA TRP A 18 -20.04 25.49 -0.74
C TRP A 18 -18.62 24.93 -0.96
N ILE A 19 -17.55 25.70 -0.67
CA ILE A 19 -16.17 25.19 -0.66
C ILE A 19 -16.05 24.07 0.36
N ASP A 20 -16.57 24.27 1.56
CA ASP A 20 -16.57 23.27 2.62
C ASP A 20 -17.44 22.05 2.25
N ALA A 21 -18.58 22.28 1.57
CA ALA A 21 -19.41 21.19 1.08
C ALA A 21 -18.68 20.35 0.00
N ILE A 22 -17.99 20.99 -0.95
CA ILE A 22 -17.17 20.30 -1.95
C ILE A 22 -16.06 19.51 -1.27
N ARG A 23 -15.34 20.12 -0.33
CA ARG A 23 -14.26 19.46 0.44
C ARG A 23 -14.77 18.26 1.21
N LYS A 24 -15.90 18.40 1.89
CA LYS A 24 -16.51 17.36 2.72
C LYS A 24 -17.12 16.21 1.91
N ASN A 25 -17.84 16.55 0.84
CA ASN A 25 -18.66 15.59 0.10
C ASN A 25 -17.94 15.04 -1.13
N HIS A 26 -16.77 15.60 -1.50
CA HIS A 26 -16.02 15.27 -2.72
C HIS A 26 -16.91 15.31 -3.98
N CYS A 27 -17.67 16.41 -4.13
CA CYS A 27 -18.62 16.57 -5.22
C CYS A 27 -18.43 17.91 -5.94
N VAL A 28 -18.66 17.94 -7.26
CA VAL A 28 -18.92 19.17 -8.00
C VAL A 28 -20.43 19.37 -8.12
N TYR A 29 -20.89 20.57 -7.89
CA TYR A 29 -22.31 20.92 -7.83
C TYR A 29 -22.74 21.82 -8.98
N MET A 30 -24.02 21.70 -9.38
CA MET A 30 -24.67 22.51 -10.40
C MET A 30 -26.11 22.86 -9.96
N GLY A 31 -26.45 24.14 -10.08
CA GLY A 31 -27.79 24.64 -9.72
C GLY A 31 -28.85 24.41 -10.78
N TYR A 32 -28.48 24.15 -12.03
CA TYR A 32 -29.39 24.09 -13.16
C TYR A 32 -29.73 22.66 -13.58
N GLY A 33 -31.04 22.39 -13.76
CA GLY A 33 -31.54 21.18 -14.41
C GLY A 33 -31.45 21.22 -15.93
N PRO A 34 -31.64 20.08 -16.59
CA PRO A 34 -31.52 19.98 -18.05
C PRO A 34 -32.61 20.71 -18.87
N GLY A 35 -33.67 21.16 -18.24
CA GLY A 35 -34.83 21.84 -18.85
C GLY A 35 -35.05 23.30 -18.46
N GLU A 36 -34.14 23.91 -17.68
CA GLU A 36 -34.33 25.26 -17.12
C GLU A 36 -33.80 26.37 -18.04
N THR A 37 -34.02 27.65 -17.66
CA THR A 37 -33.73 28.87 -18.44
C THR A 37 -32.27 29.00 -18.92
N HIS A 38 -31.32 28.28 -18.28
CA HIS A 38 -29.93 28.14 -18.69
C HIS A 38 -29.65 26.74 -19.25
N ALA A 39 -30.54 26.22 -20.02
CA ALA A 39 -30.60 24.83 -20.53
C ALA A 39 -29.30 24.30 -21.16
N ALA A 40 -28.48 25.15 -21.79
CA ALA A 40 -27.20 24.73 -22.35
C ALA A 40 -26.22 24.28 -21.28
N ARG A 41 -26.09 25.02 -20.15
CA ARG A 41 -25.16 24.76 -19.05
C ARG A 41 -25.59 23.53 -18.23
N GLY A 42 -26.86 23.41 -17.92
CA GLY A 42 -27.44 22.23 -17.27
C GLY A 42 -27.27 20.99 -18.16
N ARG A 43 -27.53 21.08 -19.49
CA ARG A 43 -27.32 19.97 -20.44
C ARG A 43 -25.88 19.48 -20.46
N ASP A 44 -24.88 20.37 -20.45
CA ASP A 44 -23.48 19.98 -20.46
C ASP A 44 -23.13 19.21 -19.18
N PHE A 45 -23.54 19.70 -18.01
CA PHE A 45 -23.31 19.01 -16.75
C PHE A 45 -24.01 17.64 -16.65
N HIS A 46 -25.24 17.54 -17.19
CA HIS A 46 -26.04 16.32 -17.11
C HIS A 46 -25.66 15.31 -18.19
N HIS A 47 -25.40 15.75 -19.42
CA HIS A 47 -25.29 14.86 -20.56
C HIS A 47 -23.89 14.79 -21.18
N THR A 48 -23.10 15.85 -21.07
CA THR A 48 -21.82 15.97 -21.78
C THR A 48 -20.64 15.58 -20.89
N VAL A 49 -20.64 16.00 -19.61
CA VAL A 49 -19.65 15.56 -18.61
C VAL A 49 -19.87 14.08 -18.31
N LYS A 50 -18.82 13.27 -18.39
CA LYS A 50 -18.87 11.81 -18.19
C LYS A 50 -17.94 11.36 -17.08
N ARG A 51 -18.18 10.16 -16.56
CA ARG A 51 -17.21 9.48 -15.68
C ARG A 51 -15.87 9.39 -16.39
N GLY A 52 -14.79 9.67 -15.67
CA GLY A 52 -13.44 9.72 -16.20
C GLY A 52 -13.02 11.09 -16.75
N ASP A 53 -13.91 12.07 -16.85
CA ASP A 53 -13.55 13.44 -17.21
C ASP A 53 -12.93 14.16 -16.01
N ILE A 54 -12.03 15.11 -16.27
CA ILE A 54 -11.42 15.94 -15.22
C ILE A 54 -12.18 17.25 -15.12
N VAL A 55 -12.54 17.61 -13.89
CA VAL A 55 -13.19 18.88 -13.57
C VAL A 55 -12.26 19.73 -12.72
N LEU A 56 -12.04 20.98 -13.15
CA LEU A 56 -11.41 22.05 -12.38
C LEU A 56 -12.50 22.99 -11.86
N ILE A 57 -12.54 23.21 -10.57
CA ILE A 57 -13.45 24.14 -9.92
C ILE A 57 -12.71 25.45 -9.70
N ALA A 58 -13.14 26.50 -10.38
CA ALA A 58 -12.48 27.81 -10.37
C ALA A 58 -13.50 28.95 -10.35
N ARG A 59 -13.09 30.10 -9.77
CA ARG A 59 -13.86 31.35 -9.74
C ARG A 59 -12.98 32.52 -10.15
N GLY A 60 -13.58 33.62 -10.55
CA GLY A 60 -12.89 34.90 -10.75
C GLY A 60 -13.11 35.52 -12.11
N GLU A 61 -12.63 36.76 -12.25
CA GLU A 61 -12.70 37.57 -13.44
C GLU A 61 -11.30 37.84 -13.98
N ASN A 62 -11.12 37.80 -15.33
CA ASN A 62 -9.89 38.14 -16.02
C ASN A 62 -8.59 37.51 -15.47
N LYS A 63 -7.68 38.30 -14.86
CA LYS A 63 -6.35 37.87 -14.43
C LYS A 63 -6.33 37.28 -13.00
N SER A 64 -7.35 37.47 -12.19
CA SER A 64 -7.41 36.98 -10.81
C SER A 64 -8.38 35.79 -10.71
N LYS A 65 -7.95 34.62 -11.15
CA LYS A 65 -8.75 33.38 -11.03
C LYS A 65 -8.32 32.63 -9.78
N GLU A 66 -9.31 32.37 -8.94
CA GLU A 66 -9.12 31.51 -7.79
C GLU A 66 -9.44 30.07 -8.16
N LEU A 67 -8.49 29.19 -7.95
CA LEU A 67 -8.62 27.76 -8.17
C LEU A 67 -8.90 27.11 -6.83
N TYR A 68 -9.93 26.27 -6.77
CA TYR A 68 -10.34 25.64 -5.51
C TYR A 68 -10.04 24.16 -5.47
N PHE A 69 -10.52 23.41 -6.44
CA PHE A 69 -10.35 21.97 -6.49
C PHE A 69 -10.26 21.48 -7.92
N ALA A 70 -9.60 20.34 -8.12
CA ALA A 70 -9.72 19.54 -9.34
C ALA A 70 -9.87 18.06 -8.96
N GLY A 71 -10.52 17.26 -9.85
CA GLY A 71 -10.70 15.85 -9.62
C GLY A 71 -11.30 15.15 -10.83
N ILE A 72 -11.30 13.83 -10.82
CA ILE A 72 -11.91 12.98 -11.86
C ILE A 72 -13.36 12.70 -11.48
N VAL A 73 -14.26 12.90 -12.41
CA VAL A 73 -15.69 12.56 -12.27
C VAL A 73 -15.83 11.05 -12.09
N ASP A 74 -16.41 10.64 -10.96
CA ASP A 74 -16.55 9.23 -10.56
C ASP A 74 -18.01 8.75 -10.47
N SER A 75 -18.98 9.62 -10.73
CA SER A 75 -20.38 9.23 -10.71
C SER A 75 -21.17 9.85 -11.86
N ASP A 76 -22.32 9.27 -12.12
CA ASP A 76 -23.37 9.96 -12.86
C ASP A 76 -23.94 11.11 -12.03
N VAL A 77 -24.67 12.01 -12.69
CA VAL A 77 -25.32 13.12 -12.01
C VAL A 77 -26.40 12.58 -11.05
N LYS A 78 -26.44 13.15 -9.86
CA LYS A 78 -27.47 12.83 -8.85
C LYS A 78 -28.15 14.12 -8.39
N ALA A 79 -29.46 14.05 -8.20
CA ALA A 79 -30.18 15.10 -7.46
C ALA A 79 -29.72 15.04 -5.99
N VAL A 80 -29.52 16.19 -5.39
CA VAL A 80 -29.12 16.34 -3.99
C VAL A 80 -30.14 17.22 -3.27
N THR A 81 -30.20 17.12 -1.97
CA THR A 81 -30.99 18.02 -1.13
C THR A 81 -30.10 19.19 -0.73
N PRO A 82 -30.26 20.40 -1.31
CA PRO A 82 -29.32 21.50 -1.15
C PRO A 82 -29.04 21.86 0.32
N GLU A 83 -30.07 21.87 1.16
CA GLU A 83 -29.96 22.18 2.57
C GLU A 83 -29.17 21.15 3.36
N LYS A 84 -29.33 19.85 3.02
CA LYS A 84 -28.60 18.74 3.64
C LYS A 84 -27.13 18.70 3.25
N ASP A 85 -26.82 19.08 2.01
CA ASP A 85 -25.46 19.09 1.50
C ASP A 85 -24.71 20.40 1.77
N GLY A 86 -25.41 21.43 2.30
CA GLY A 86 -24.83 22.74 2.58
C GLY A 86 -24.60 23.60 1.35
N VAL A 87 -25.35 23.36 0.26
CA VAL A 87 -25.23 24.06 -1.04
C VAL A 87 -26.60 24.57 -1.51
N PRO A 88 -27.18 25.57 -0.85
CA PRO A 88 -28.62 25.93 -0.97
C PRO A 88 -29.12 26.18 -2.39
N ASP A 89 -28.26 26.59 -3.31
CA ASP A 89 -28.64 26.92 -4.69
C ASP A 89 -28.28 25.81 -5.71
N HIS A 90 -27.89 24.62 -5.26
CA HIS A 90 -27.34 23.57 -6.13
C HIS A 90 -28.09 22.25 -5.91
N ALA A 91 -28.92 21.89 -6.89
CA ALA A 91 -29.78 20.71 -6.80
C ALA A 91 -29.17 19.42 -7.39
N TYR A 92 -28.01 19.50 -8.03
CA TYR A 92 -27.38 18.38 -8.73
C TYR A 92 -25.91 18.29 -8.42
N ALA A 93 -25.39 17.06 -8.26
CA ALA A 93 -23.98 16.80 -7.96
C ALA A 93 -23.43 15.62 -8.75
N ARG A 94 -22.11 15.63 -8.97
CA ARG A 94 -21.30 14.50 -9.39
C ARG A 94 -20.15 14.28 -8.42
N LYS A 95 -19.91 13.05 -8.00
CA LYS A 95 -18.76 12.70 -7.16
C LYS A 95 -17.47 12.86 -7.94
N LEU A 96 -16.43 13.28 -7.24
CA LEU A 96 -15.05 13.37 -7.72
C LEU A 96 -14.18 12.40 -6.94
N LYS A 97 -13.20 11.79 -7.62
CA LYS A 97 -12.09 11.06 -7.00
C LYS A 97 -10.76 11.75 -7.31
N GLY A 98 -9.73 11.48 -6.52
CA GLY A 98 -8.42 12.13 -6.65
C GLY A 98 -8.52 13.65 -6.55
N MET A 99 -9.36 14.15 -5.64
CA MET A 99 -9.57 15.59 -5.49
C MET A 99 -8.33 16.25 -4.88
N ILE A 100 -7.81 17.24 -5.58
CA ILE A 100 -6.71 18.11 -5.13
C ILE A 100 -7.24 19.47 -4.75
N GLY A 101 -6.65 20.06 -3.71
CA GLY A 101 -7.05 21.36 -3.17
C GLY A 101 -6.26 22.55 -3.74
N GLN A 102 -6.55 23.71 -3.19
CA GLN A 102 -6.05 25.00 -3.63
C GLN A 102 -4.51 25.09 -3.64
N ASP A 103 -3.86 24.58 -2.60
CA ASP A 103 -2.39 24.65 -2.46
C ASP A 103 -1.69 23.86 -3.57
N ALA A 104 -2.14 22.65 -3.85
CA ALA A 104 -1.60 21.82 -4.93
C ALA A 104 -1.85 22.44 -6.30
N LEU A 105 -3.02 23.07 -6.52
CA LEU A 105 -3.35 23.77 -7.75
C LEU A 105 -2.51 25.04 -7.95
N ALA A 106 -2.24 25.80 -6.89
CA ALA A 106 -1.41 26.99 -6.93
C ALA A 106 0.03 26.66 -7.35
N GLY A 107 0.58 25.55 -6.85
CA GLY A 107 1.91 25.05 -7.21
C GLY A 107 2.07 24.67 -8.69
N LEU A 108 0.95 24.41 -9.41
CA LEU A 108 1.00 24.07 -10.84
C LEU A 108 1.31 25.26 -11.77
N GLY A 109 1.17 26.49 -11.29
CA GLY A 109 1.36 27.68 -12.12
C GLY A 109 0.51 27.63 -13.38
N LEU A 110 -0.79 27.37 -13.23
CA LEU A 110 -1.73 27.32 -14.37
C LEU A 110 -1.97 28.72 -14.91
N ASP A 111 -1.61 28.94 -16.17
CA ASP A 111 -1.84 30.20 -16.90
C ASP A 111 -3.06 30.08 -17.81
N PHE A 112 -4.10 30.80 -17.48
CA PHE A 112 -5.34 30.86 -18.24
C PHE A 112 -5.40 32.06 -19.21
N GLU A 113 -4.39 32.91 -19.28
CA GLU A 113 -4.35 34.04 -20.22
C GLU A 113 -4.24 33.50 -21.66
N GLY A 114 -5.30 33.73 -22.46
CA GLY A 114 -5.40 33.20 -23.83
C GLY A 114 -5.81 31.74 -23.94
N ALA A 115 -6.16 31.05 -22.85
CA ALA A 115 -6.97 29.85 -22.90
C ALA A 115 -8.36 30.18 -23.51
N ALA A 116 -9.06 29.18 -24.04
CA ALA A 116 -10.29 29.43 -24.78
C ALA A 116 -11.38 30.18 -24.00
N PHE A 117 -11.35 30.14 -22.65
CA PHE A 117 -12.22 30.95 -21.78
C PHE A 117 -11.52 32.19 -21.21
N GLY A 118 -10.24 32.40 -21.48
CA GLY A 118 -9.40 33.47 -20.91
C GLY A 118 -9.79 34.87 -21.35
N GLY A 119 -10.48 35.02 -22.48
CA GLY A 119 -11.04 36.28 -22.98
C GLY A 119 -12.41 36.64 -22.42
N ALA A 120 -13.07 35.73 -21.70
CA ALA A 120 -14.37 36.02 -21.09
C ALA A 120 -14.20 36.84 -19.82
N ARG A 121 -15.04 37.87 -19.62
CA ARG A 121 -15.03 38.71 -18.39
C ARG A 121 -15.21 37.86 -17.14
N ARG A 122 -15.97 36.77 -17.22
CA ARG A 122 -16.22 35.82 -16.12
C ARG A 122 -16.04 34.38 -16.60
N ILE A 123 -15.56 33.49 -15.74
CA ILE A 123 -15.59 32.07 -16.01
C ILE A 123 -17.05 31.64 -16.17
N PRO A 124 -17.44 31.01 -17.30
CA PRO A 124 -18.77 30.44 -17.46
C PRO A 124 -19.06 29.42 -16.36
N SER A 125 -20.34 29.17 -16.05
CA SER A 125 -20.72 28.17 -15.04
C SER A 125 -20.18 26.79 -15.33
N ILE A 126 -20.02 26.46 -16.63
CA ILE A 126 -19.32 25.27 -17.11
C ILE A 126 -18.67 25.56 -18.46
N TYR A 127 -17.49 25.03 -18.71
CA TYR A 127 -16.73 25.21 -19.92
C TYR A 127 -15.84 24.00 -20.21
N GLU A 128 -15.80 23.54 -21.47
CA GLU A 128 -14.89 22.47 -21.90
C GLU A 128 -13.56 23.07 -22.40
N LEU A 129 -12.44 22.60 -21.88
CA LEU A 129 -11.12 22.89 -22.47
C LEU A 129 -10.95 22.05 -23.74
N HIS A 130 -10.36 22.64 -24.77
CA HIS A 130 -10.13 22.00 -26.06
C HIS A 130 -8.63 21.81 -26.33
N PRO A 131 -7.96 20.81 -25.73
CA PRO A 131 -6.50 20.60 -25.86
C PRO A 131 -6.01 20.41 -27.29
N SER A 132 -6.84 19.82 -28.14
CA SER A 132 -6.53 19.61 -29.58
C SER A 132 -6.59 20.89 -30.44
N LYS A 133 -7.24 21.94 -29.94
CA LYS A 133 -7.46 23.18 -30.69
C LYS A 133 -6.68 24.37 -30.12
N ASN A 134 -6.28 24.31 -28.86
CA ASN A 134 -5.64 25.41 -28.17
C ASN A 134 -4.40 24.90 -27.37
N PRO A 135 -3.17 25.33 -27.70
CA PRO A 135 -1.95 24.91 -27.00
C PRO A 135 -1.93 25.23 -25.50
N LYS A 136 -2.62 26.31 -25.07
CA LYS A 136 -2.73 26.64 -23.64
C LYS A 136 -3.69 25.69 -22.92
N ASP A 137 -4.82 25.35 -23.52
CA ASP A 137 -5.73 24.35 -23.01
C ASP A 137 -5.02 22.97 -22.89
N GLN A 138 -4.15 22.65 -23.86
CA GLN A 138 -3.33 21.44 -23.83
C GLN A 138 -2.38 21.43 -22.63
N LYS A 139 -1.69 22.54 -22.36
CA LYS A 139 -0.77 22.66 -21.23
C LYS A 139 -1.49 22.58 -19.89
N ILE A 140 -2.64 23.23 -19.75
CA ILE A 140 -3.50 23.15 -18.56
C ILE A 140 -3.99 21.72 -18.36
N ALA A 141 -4.55 21.12 -19.39
CA ALA A 141 -5.09 19.77 -19.35
C ALA A 141 -4.03 18.71 -18.96
N SER A 142 -2.82 18.80 -19.53
CA SER A 142 -1.75 17.85 -19.22
C SER A 142 -1.30 17.97 -17.76
N LYS A 143 -1.10 19.20 -17.23
CA LYS A 143 -0.75 19.42 -15.84
C LYS A 143 -1.83 18.90 -14.87
N LEU A 144 -3.10 19.23 -15.14
CA LEU A 144 -4.22 18.76 -14.32
C LEU A 144 -4.33 17.24 -14.36
N LYS A 145 -4.17 16.63 -15.52
CA LYS A 145 -4.21 15.18 -15.67
C LYS A 145 -3.18 14.51 -14.77
N THR A 146 -1.93 14.90 -14.89
CA THR A 146 -0.84 14.31 -14.12
C THR A 146 -1.12 14.37 -12.62
N VAL A 147 -1.41 15.54 -12.08
CA VAL A 147 -1.55 15.72 -10.63
C VAL A 147 -2.83 15.06 -10.08
N VAL A 148 -3.93 15.08 -10.86
CA VAL A 148 -5.17 14.42 -10.43
C VAL A 148 -5.04 12.89 -10.50
N GLU A 149 -4.36 12.35 -11.52
CA GLU A 149 -4.08 10.91 -11.60
C GLU A 149 -3.16 10.45 -10.47
N GLU A 150 -2.12 11.24 -10.12
CA GLU A 150 -1.27 10.99 -8.95
C GLU A 150 -2.07 11.01 -7.64
N ALA A 151 -2.99 11.96 -7.47
CA ALA A 151 -3.86 12.03 -6.30
C ALA A 151 -4.83 10.83 -6.22
N VAL A 152 -5.37 10.36 -7.35
CA VAL A 152 -6.17 9.12 -7.37
C VAL A 152 -5.35 7.94 -6.89
N LYS A 153 -4.15 7.79 -7.46
CA LYS A 153 -3.24 6.71 -7.09
C LYS A 153 -2.90 6.73 -5.60
N MET A 154 -2.52 7.89 -5.08
CA MET A 154 -2.21 8.06 -3.65
C MET A 154 -3.41 7.72 -2.76
N ASN A 155 -4.61 8.12 -3.14
CA ASN A 155 -5.83 7.79 -2.38
C ASN A 155 -6.14 6.29 -2.41
N GLU A 156 -5.92 5.61 -3.55
CA GLU A 156 -6.10 4.16 -3.69
C GLU A 156 -5.05 3.40 -2.85
N GLU A 157 -3.80 3.84 -2.85
CA GLU A 157 -2.72 3.29 -2.01
C GLU A 157 -3.01 3.47 -0.52
N ASN A 158 -3.45 4.66 -0.11
CA ASN A 158 -3.82 4.94 1.28
C ASN A 158 -5.04 4.12 1.73
N ALA A 159 -6.05 3.97 0.87
CA ALA A 159 -7.22 3.14 1.16
C ALA A 159 -6.83 1.66 1.32
N ARG A 160 -5.95 1.15 0.46
CA ARG A 160 -5.40 -0.20 0.55
C ARG A 160 -4.58 -0.40 1.82
N MET A 161 -3.67 0.53 2.12
CA MET A 161 -2.87 0.50 3.35
C MET A 161 -3.77 0.44 4.59
N LYS A 162 -4.79 1.28 4.64
CA LYS A 162 -5.77 1.29 5.73
C LYS A 162 -6.54 -0.03 5.85
N ALA A 163 -6.93 -0.63 4.71
CA ALA A 163 -7.59 -1.92 4.69
C ALA A 163 -6.68 -3.03 5.26
N LEU A 164 -5.40 -3.06 4.88
CA LEU A 164 -4.42 -4.02 5.39
C LEU A 164 -4.13 -3.84 6.87
N VAL A 165 -4.00 -2.59 7.33
CA VAL A 165 -3.85 -2.27 8.77
C VAL A 165 -5.07 -2.77 9.56
N THR A 166 -6.28 -2.55 9.04
CA THR A 166 -7.52 -3.02 9.66
C THR A 166 -7.58 -4.56 9.67
N LEU A 167 -7.22 -5.20 8.55
CA LEU A 167 -7.17 -6.65 8.43
C LEU A 167 -6.21 -7.28 9.45
N LEU A 168 -4.99 -6.73 9.55
CA LEU A 168 -3.99 -7.17 10.51
C LEU A 168 -4.43 -6.89 11.95
N GLY A 169 -5.02 -5.72 12.21
CA GLY A 169 -5.56 -5.34 13.52
C GLY A 169 -6.60 -6.31 14.06
N ASN A 170 -7.48 -6.80 13.17
CA ASN A 170 -8.55 -7.74 13.54
C ASN A 170 -8.07 -9.19 13.67
N ASN A 171 -6.95 -9.56 13.03
CA ASN A 171 -6.52 -10.96 12.91
C ASN A 171 -5.16 -11.25 13.55
N TYR A 172 -4.42 -10.23 13.99
CA TYR A 172 -3.08 -10.31 14.58
C TYR A 172 -1.97 -10.84 13.66
N ASN A 173 -2.29 -11.72 12.71
CA ASN A 173 -1.31 -12.42 11.89
C ASN A 173 -1.65 -12.26 10.40
N LEU A 174 -0.70 -11.83 9.59
CA LEU A 174 -0.82 -11.62 8.14
C LEU A 174 0.33 -12.29 7.40
N ILE A 175 0.05 -12.97 6.30
CA ILE A 175 1.05 -13.41 5.33
C ILE A 175 0.90 -12.58 4.06
N LEU A 176 1.99 -11.96 3.62
CA LEU A 176 2.11 -11.32 2.32
C LEU A 176 2.75 -12.30 1.34
N THR A 177 2.00 -12.71 0.31
CA THR A 177 2.47 -13.64 -0.72
C THR A 177 2.67 -12.92 -2.05
N GLY A 178 3.27 -13.60 -3.01
CA GLY A 178 3.39 -13.12 -4.39
C GLY A 178 4.73 -13.42 -5.01
N ALA A 179 4.86 -13.05 -6.27
CA ALA A 179 6.04 -13.27 -7.09
C ALA A 179 7.29 -12.57 -6.53
N PRO A 180 8.50 -12.99 -6.92
CA PRO A 180 9.73 -12.33 -6.52
C PRO A 180 9.79 -10.86 -6.96
N GLY A 181 10.25 -9.98 -6.08
CA GLY A 181 10.43 -8.56 -6.37
C GLY A 181 9.16 -7.73 -6.38
N THR A 182 8.06 -8.22 -5.79
CA THR A 182 6.80 -7.45 -5.66
C THR A 182 6.79 -6.46 -4.48
N GLY A 183 7.84 -6.43 -3.64
CA GLY A 183 7.98 -5.44 -2.56
C GLY A 183 7.32 -5.86 -1.24
N LYS A 184 7.05 -7.15 -1.03
CA LYS A 184 6.41 -7.69 0.19
C LYS A 184 7.07 -7.23 1.49
N THR A 185 8.38 -7.37 1.60
CA THR A 185 9.15 -6.98 2.79
C THR A 185 9.08 -5.48 3.04
N TYR A 186 9.09 -4.67 1.97
CA TYR A 186 8.92 -3.22 2.06
C TYR A 186 7.53 -2.86 2.58
N LEU A 187 6.48 -3.47 2.02
CA LEU A 187 5.10 -3.28 2.48
C LEU A 187 4.92 -3.72 3.93
N ALA A 188 5.54 -4.85 4.35
CA ALA A 188 5.50 -5.31 5.73
C ALA A 188 6.06 -4.24 6.71
N ARG A 189 7.16 -3.57 6.33
CA ARG A 189 7.74 -2.46 7.12
C ARG A 189 6.83 -1.23 7.16
N GLN A 190 6.20 -0.88 6.05
CA GLN A 190 5.24 0.23 6.01
C GLN A 190 4.01 -0.05 6.88
N LEU A 191 3.47 -1.27 6.85
CA LEU A 191 2.38 -1.70 7.73
C LEU A 191 2.79 -1.64 9.20
N ALA A 192 4.02 -2.04 9.52
CA ALA A 192 4.55 -1.93 10.87
C ALA A 192 4.62 -0.47 11.33
N GLN A 193 5.11 0.44 10.49
CA GLN A 193 5.13 1.87 10.79
C GLN A 193 3.72 2.41 11.07
N LYS A 194 2.74 2.09 10.20
CA LYS A 194 1.34 2.52 10.40
C LYS A 194 0.75 2.01 11.73
N LEU A 195 1.01 0.77 12.08
CA LEU A 195 0.53 0.20 13.35
C LEU A 195 1.19 0.85 14.58
N ILE A 196 2.50 1.11 14.51
CA ILE A 196 3.28 1.65 15.63
C ILE A 196 3.02 3.14 15.84
N PHE A 197 2.95 3.92 14.76
CA PHE A 197 2.81 5.37 14.84
C PHE A 197 1.37 5.88 14.71
N GLY A 198 0.46 5.04 14.20
CA GLY A 198 -0.96 5.35 14.04
C GLY A 198 -1.38 5.70 12.60
N ASP A 199 -2.68 5.89 12.41
CA ASP A 199 -3.30 6.03 11.09
C ASP A 199 -2.85 7.28 10.32
N ASP A 200 -2.55 8.35 11.02
CA ASP A 200 -2.11 9.62 10.42
C ASP A 200 -0.63 9.61 10.02
N TRP A 201 0.11 8.57 10.39
CA TRP A 201 1.52 8.43 10.03
C TRP A 201 1.68 8.13 8.54
N GLU A 202 2.54 8.91 7.84
CA GLU A 202 2.95 8.60 6.48
C GLU A 202 4.24 7.77 6.50
N PRO A 203 4.22 6.51 6.02
CA PRO A 203 5.40 5.65 6.01
C PRO A 203 6.54 6.27 5.20
N LYS A 204 7.74 6.26 5.78
CA LYS A 204 8.96 6.83 5.18
C LYS A 204 10.14 5.87 5.31
N ASP A 205 11.23 6.17 4.59
CA ASP A 205 12.48 5.44 4.77
C ASP A 205 12.98 5.61 6.21
N GLU A 206 13.33 4.50 6.86
CA GLU A 206 13.79 4.49 8.25
C GLU A 206 15.08 5.29 8.45
N ASN A 207 15.86 5.52 7.39
CA ASN A 207 17.02 6.42 7.43
C ASN A 207 16.62 7.88 7.67
N ASN A 208 15.38 8.24 7.39
CA ASN A 208 14.81 9.58 7.56
C ASN A 208 14.04 9.71 8.89
N PHE A 209 14.12 8.73 9.79
CA PHE A 209 13.52 8.85 11.12
C PHE A 209 14.28 9.85 11.97
N GLU A 210 13.52 10.64 12.72
CA GLU A 210 14.06 11.40 13.84
C GLU A 210 14.48 10.45 14.98
N GLU A 211 15.32 10.91 15.88
CA GLU A 211 15.85 10.06 16.95
C GLU A 211 14.74 9.41 17.80
N SER A 212 13.76 10.19 18.21
CA SER A 212 12.59 9.68 18.97
C SER A 212 11.73 8.68 18.20
N GLU A 213 11.58 8.88 16.88
CA GLU A 213 10.87 7.95 16.00
C GLU A 213 11.63 6.63 15.88
N ARG A 214 12.96 6.72 15.73
CA ARG A 214 13.84 5.56 15.64
C ARG A 214 13.82 4.75 16.93
N GLU A 215 13.99 5.39 18.09
CA GLU A 215 13.93 4.72 19.38
C GLU A 215 12.60 3.99 19.59
N LYS A 216 11.48 4.64 19.24
CA LYS A 216 10.15 4.03 19.32
C LYS A 216 10.03 2.84 18.38
N PHE A 217 10.45 3.01 17.13
CA PHE A 217 10.39 1.94 16.12
C PHE A 217 11.24 0.75 16.52
N ASP A 218 12.50 0.96 16.90
CA ASP A 218 13.44 -0.11 17.31
C ASP A 218 12.93 -0.88 18.54
N LYS A 219 12.22 -0.21 19.47
CA LYS A 219 11.57 -0.85 20.61
C LYS A 219 10.41 -1.76 20.22
N GLN A 220 9.62 -1.33 19.23
CA GLN A 220 8.31 -1.92 18.89
C GLN A 220 8.33 -2.77 17.61
N PHE A 221 9.43 -2.77 16.87
CA PHE A 221 9.62 -3.52 15.63
C PHE A 221 10.62 -4.65 15.79
N GLY A 222 10.21 -5.88 15.48
CA GLY A 222 11.09 -7.05 15.41
C GLY A 222 11.19 -7.55 13.97
N PHE A 223 12.37 -8.01 13.58
CA PHE A 223 12.61 -8.55 12.26
C PHE A 223 13.52 -9.78 12.31
N VAL A 224 13.11 -10.85 11.65
CA VAL A 224 13.94 -12.03 11.37
C VAL A 224 13.71 -12.50 9.94
N GLN A 225 14.72 -13.11 9.37
CA GLN A 225 14.59 -13.85 8.11
C GLN A 225 14.76 -15.34 8.38
N PHE A 226 13.78 -16.15 7.99
CA PHE A 226 13.91 -17.58 8.12
C PHE A 226 14.83 -18.15 7.04
N HIS A 227 15.55 -19.20 7.41
CA HIS A 227 16.42 -19.99 6.55
C HIS A 227 16.38 -21.46 7.01
N PRO A 228 16.82 -22.43 6.21
CA PRO A 228 16.67 -23.86 6.52
C PRO A 228 17.27 -24.32 7.86
N SER A 229 18.23 -23.58 8.40
CA SER A 229 18.86 -23.90 9.70
C SER A 229 18.31 -23.06 10.86
N TYR A 230 17.26 -22.23 10.63
CA TYR A 230 16.64 -21.46 11.71
C TYR A 230 15.70 -22.36 12.50
N ASP A 231 15.82 -22.37 13.80
CA ASP A 231 15.13 -23.34 14.67
C ASP A 231 14.44 -22.73 15.89
N TYR A 232 13.83 -23.60 16.71
CA TYR A 232 13.16 -23.25 17.95
C TYR A 232 14.08 -22.50 18.93
N THR A 233 15.37 -22.88 18.97
CA THR A 233 16.30 -22.27 19.92
C THR A 233 16.68 -20.84 19.56
N ASP A 234 16.60 -20.47 18.29
CA ASP A 234 16.80 -19.10 17.82
C ASP A 234 15.55 -18.23 18.04
N PHE A 235 14.39 -18.83 17.92
CA PHE A 235 13.11 -18.12 17.91
C PHE A 235 12.46 -18.03 19.29
N VAL A 236 12.35 -19.16 19.99
CA VAL A 236 11.64 -19.26 21.28
C VAL A 236 12.62 -19.27 22.46
N GLU A 237 13.34 -20.35 22.68
CA GLU A 237 14.35 -20.47 23.72
C GLU A 237 15.23 -21.69 23.51
N GLY A 238 16.44 -21.66 24.04
CA GLY A 238 17.35 -22.78 23.94
C GLY A 238 18.56 -22.68 24.84
N LEU A 239 19.25 -23.81 25.00
CA LEU A 239 20.52 -23.88 25.74
C LEU A 239 21.63 -23.31 24.86
N ARG A 240 22.31 -22.28 25.35
CA ARG A 240 23.47 -21.67 24.66
C ARG A 240 24.71 -21.87 25.50
N PRO A 241 25.88 -22.18 24.88
CA PRO A 241 27.13 -22.29 25.59
C PRO A 241 27.52 -20.93 26.20
N LYS A 242 27.95 -20.95 27.44
CA LYS A 242 28.59 -19.80 28.08
C LYS A 242 30.06 -19.74 27.73
N GLN A 243 30.63 -18.55 27.84
CA GLN A 243 32.08 -18.43 27.80
C GLN A 243 32.70 -19.34 28.87
N PRO A 244 33.85 -19.98 28.58
CA PRO A 244 34.54 -20.81 29.56
C PRO A 244 34.79 -20.06 30.88
N ASP A 245 34.59 -20.73 32.01
CA ASP A 245 34.92 -20.19 33.31
C ASP A 245 36.45 -20.04 33.48
N ALA A 246 36.89 -19.52 34.61
CA ALA A 246 38.32 -19.34 34.93
C ALA A 246 39.12 -20.68 34.90
N ASN A 247 38.44 -21.82 34.97
CA ASN A 247 39.01 -23.16 34.93
C ASN A 247 38.93 -23.81 33.53
N GLY A 248 38.41 -23.09 32.52
CA GLY A 248 38.24 -23.59 31.18
C GLY A 248 36.98 -24.46 30.96
N ASN A 249 36.08 -24.58 31.93
CA ASN A 249 34.87 -25.37 31.78
C ASN A 249 33.82 -24.59 30.98
N ILE A 250 33.17 -25.26 30.01
CA ILE A 250 32.05 -24.69 29.22
C ILE A 250 30.76 -25.08 29.91
N GLY A 251 30.05 -24.08 30.43
CA GLY A 251 28.67 -24.23 30.92
C GLY A 251 27.63 -23.92 29.85
N PHE A 252 26.38 -24.24 30.14
CA PHE A 252 25.24 -23.87 29.32
C PHE A 252 24.26 -23.00 30.10
N GLU A 253 23.61 -22.08 29.45
CA GLU A 253 22.52 -21.30 30.02
C GLU A 253 21.28 -21.34 29.09
N LEU A 254 20.12 -21.29 29.73
CA LEU A 254 18.86 -21.14 29.00
C LEU A 254 18.69 -19.66 28.60
N THR A 255 18.64 -19.42 27.31
CA THR A 255 18.48 -18.08 26.72
C THR A 255 17.19 -18.01 25.95
N ASP A 256 16.42 -16.93 26.14
CA ASP A 256 15.24 -16.67 25.32
C ASP A 256 15.66 -16.32 23.88
N GLY A 257 14.93 -16.85 22.91
CA GLY A 257 15.08 -16.55 21.49
C GLY A 257 14.52 -15.16 21.14
N THR A 258 14.68 -14.80 19.88
CA THR A 258 14.35 -13.44 19.38
C THR A 258 12.88 -13.10 19.59
N PHE A 259 11.96 -13.98 19.21
CA PHE A 259 10.52 -13.74 19.32
C PHE A 259 10.04 -13.73 20.79
N LYS A 260 10.56 -14.64 21.60
CA LYS A 260 10.20 -14.67 23.04
C LYS A 260 10.65 -13.43 23.77
N LYS A 261 11.87 -12.94 23.51
CA LYS A 261 12.37 -11.65 24.05
C LYS A 261 11.46 -10.49 23.62
N PHE A 262 11.10 -10.45 22.35
CA PHE A 262 10.21 -9.43 21.79
C PHE A 262 8.85 -9.44 22.48
N CYS A 263 8.22 -10.60 22.62
CA CYS A 263 6.95 -10.73 23.35
C CYS A 263 7.09 -10.32 24.81
N GLY A 264 8.25 -10.59 25.46
CA GLY A 264 8.54 -10.16 26.81
C GLY A 264 8.59 -8.64 26.96
N ALA A 265 9.15 -7.93 25.98
CA ALA A 265 9.12 -6.47 25.93
C ALA A 265 7.69 -5.94 25.69
N ALA A 266 6.97 -6.51 24.72
CA ALA A 266 5.61 -6.14 24.40
C ALA A 266 4.63 -6.30 25.58
N ARG A 267 4.80 -7.37 26.36
CA ARG A 267 3.97 -7.65 27.54
C ARG A 267 4.03 -6.54 28.58
N LYS A 268 5.16 -5.87 28.75
CA LYS A 268 5.33 -4.78 29.71
C LYS A 268 4.50 -3.55 29.35
N GLU A 269 4.22 -3.38 28.07
CA GLU A 269 3.43 -2.27 27.52
C GLU A 269 1.98 -2.65 27.24
N CYS A 270 1.60 -3.90 27.48
CA CYS A 270 0.24 -4.40 27.29
C CYS A 270 -0.64 -3.96 28.46
N LYS A 271 -1.69 -3.22 28.19
CA LYS A 271 -2.63 -2.69 29.19
C LYS A 271 -3.93 -3.48 29.15
N TYR A 272 -4.58 -3.57 30.30
CA TYR A 272 -5.89 -4.20 30.43
C TYR A 272 -6.84 -3.24 31.14
N LYS A 273 -8.10 -3.23 30.70
CA LYS A 273 -9.20 -2.48 31.32
C LYS A 273 -9.58 -3.12 32.68
N ASP A 274 -10.31 -2.39 33.51
CA ASP A 274 -10.77 -2.87 34.84
C ASP A 274 -11.55 -4.20 34.78
N ASN A 275 -12.18 -4.51 33.65
CA ASN A 275 -12.91 -5.75 33.41
C ASN A 275 -11.99 -6.92 32.91
N GLY A 276 -10.67 -6.72 32.92
CA GLY A 276 -9.69 -7.71 32.47
C GLY A 276 -9.57 -7.88 30.95
N LYS A 277 -10.31 -7.09 30.15
CA LYS A 277 -10.16 -7.12 28.68
C LYS A 277 -8.97 -6.29 28.24
N TYR A 278 -8.35 -6.72 27.16
CA TYR A 278 -7.28 -5.99 26.50
C TYR A 278 -7.69 -4.53 26.19
N ASP A 279 -6.78 -3.61 26.44
CA ASP A 279 -6.96 -2.19 26.11
C ASP A 279 -6.26 -1.89 24.78
N GLU A 280 -7.05 -1.53 23.76
CA GLU A 280 -6.58 -1.21 22.42
C GLU A 280 -5.68 0.04 22.37
N THR A 281 -5.62 0.83 23.44
CA THR A 281 -4.67 1.95 23.59
C THR A 281 -3.24 1.51 23.96
N SER A 282 -3.03 0.19 24.19
CA SER A 282 -1.70 -0.37 24.38
C SER A 282 -0.76 -0.06 23.22
N GLU A 283 0.52 0.12 23.52
CA GLU A 283 1.54 0.22 22.48
C GLU A 283 1.58 -1.05 21.64
N LYS A 284 1.54 -0.89 20.32
CA LYS A 284 1.52 -2.00 19.37
C LYS A 284 2.94 -2.40 19.00
N PHE A 285 3.18 -3.69 18.99
CA PHE A 285 4.45 -4.31 18.64
C PHE A 285 4.29 -5.15 17.39
N VAL A 286 5.16 -5.00 16.40
CA VAL A 286 5.06 -5.70 15.13
C VAL A 286 6.30 -6.54 14.88
N PHE A 287 6.12 -7.84 14.68
CA PHE A 287 7.18 -8.77 14.39
C PHE A 287 7.08 -9.26 12.95
N VAL A 288 8.09 -8.95 12.14
CA VAL A 288 8.16 -9.35 10.74
C VAL A 288 9.05 -10.58 10.58
N ILE A 289 8.53 -11.61 9.91
CA ILE A 289 9.24 -12.83 9.56
C ILE A 289 9.37 -12.87 8.04
N ASP A 290 10.53 -12.52 7.55
CA ASP A 290 10.82 -12.56 6.11
C ASP A 290 11.13 -13.98 5.65
N GLU A 291 10.67 -14.36 4.44
CA GLU A 291 10.80 -15.71 3.89
C GLU A 291 10.30 -16.79 4.88
N ILE A 292 9.14 -16.56 5.47
CA ILE A 292 8.58 -17.41 6.56
C ILE A 292 8.48 -18.90 6.16
N ASN A 293 8.33 -19.17 4.87
CA ASN A 293 8.25 -20.53 4.32
C ASN A 293 9.62 -21.21 4.16
N ARG A 294 10.75 -20.54 4.36
CA ARG A 294 12.10 -21.16 4.26
C ARG A 294 12.53 -21.94 5.49
N GLY A 295 11.78 -21.88 6.58
CA GLY A 295 12.00 -22.66 7.80
C GLY A 295 10.86 -23.62 8.06
N GLU A 296 11.10 -24.65 8.84
CA GLU A 296 10.05 -25.56 9.31
C GLU A 296 9.21 -24.88 10.42
N ILE A 297 8.18 -24.14 9.99
CA ILE A 297 7.42 -23.21 10.85
C ILE A 297 6.86 -23.92 12.09
N SER A 298 6.32 -25.13 11.94
CA SER A 298 5.77 -25.92 13.03
C SER A 298 6.81 -26.27 14.08
N LYS A 299 8.05 -26.53 13.67
CA LYS A 299 9.17 -26.78 14.60
C LYS A 299 9.66 -25.48 15.23
N ILE A 300 9.77 -24.39 14.46
CA ILE A 300 10.26 -23.09 14.94
C ILE A 300 9.33 -22.51 16.00
N PHE A 301 8.02 -22.53 15.76
CA PHE A 301 7.05 -22.02 16.73
C PHE A 301 6.75 -22.97 17.88
N GLY A 302 6.87 -24.29 17.64
CA GLY A 302 6.55 -25.30 18.65
C GLY A 302 5.17 -25.08 19.28
N GLU A 303 5.11 -25.12 20.61
CA GLU A 303 3.87 -24.90 21.38
C GLU A 303 3.30 -23.47 21.27
N LEU A 304 4.10 -22.49 20.84
CA LEU A 304 3.59 -21.13 20.59
C LEU A 304 2.58 -21.07 19.44
N PHE A 305 2.48 -22.13 18.64
CA PHE A 305 1.43 -22.29 17.65
C PHE A 305 0.03 -22.09 18.25
N PHE A 306 -0.18 -22.54 19.49
CA PHE A 306 -1.42 -22.30 20.20
C PHE A 306 -1.59 -20.82 20.57
N SER A 307 -0.51 -20.19 21.08
CA SER A 307 -0.52 -18.79 21.55
C SER A 307 -0.66 -17.74 20.43
N ILE A 308 -0.27 -18.07 19.19
CA ILE A 308 -0.43 -17.14 18.06
C ILE A 308 -1.83 -17.18 17.45
N ASP A 309 -2.65 -18.16 17.77
CA ASP A 309 -4.02 -18.22 17.27
C ASP A 309 -4.80 -16.99 17.76
N PRO A 310 -5.50 -16.26 16.87
CA PRO A 310 -6.23 -15.06 17.25
C PRO A 310 -7.20 -15.25 18.43
N GLY A 311 -7.81 -16.43 18.53
CA GLY A 311 -8.73 -16.76 19.62
C GLY A 311 -8.07 -17.06 20.97
N TYR A 312 -6.76 -17.21 21.00
CA TYR A 312 -5.99 -17.55 22.21
C TYR A 312 -4.87 -16.54 22.51
N ARG A 313 -4.93 -15.33 21.95
CA ARG A 313 -3.99 -14.28 22.30
C ARG A 313 -4.07 -13.91 23.80
N GLY A 314 -2.94 -13.54 24.38
CA GLY A 314 -2.85 -13.16 25.79
C GLY A 314 -2.90 -14.33 26.76
N VAL A 315 -3.42 -14.08 27.94
CA VAL A 315 -3.41 -15.03 29.06
C VAL A 315 -4.14 -16.36 28.74
N ALA A 316 -5.12 -16.31 27.86
CA ALA A 316 -5.85 -17.51 27.41
C ALA A 316 -4.97 -18.51 26.62
N GLY A 317 -3.89 -18.00 26.02
CA GLY A 317 -2.94 -18.81 25.24
C GLY A 317 -1.68 -19.21 25.99
N LYS A 318 -1.68 -19.21 27.31
CA LYS A 318 -0.53 -19.65 28.13
C LYS A 318 -0.14 -21.10 27.82
N VAL A 319 1.12 -21.34 27.54
CA VAL A 319 1.72 -22.67 27.29
C VAL A 319 3.00 -22.84 28.10
N LEU A 320 3.31 -24.10 28.45
CA LEU A 320 4.65 -24.45 28.96
C LEU A 320 5.58 -24.60 27.77
N THR A 321 6.68 -23.85 27.77
CA THR A 321 7.71 -23.96 26.74
C THR A 321 8.57 -25.20 26.93
N GLN A 322 9.27 -25.63 25.87
CA GLN A 322 10.07 -26.86 25.87
C GLN A 322 11.06 -26.95 27.03
N TYR A 323 11.62 -25.84 27.46
CA TYR A 323 12.57 -25.75 28.55
C TYR A 323 12.02 -25.13 29.84
N ALA A 324 10.68 -25.13 29.99
CA ALA A 324 10.02 -24.56 31.18
C ALA A 324 10.48 -25.21 32.50
N ASN A 325 10.87 -26.49 32.46
CA ASN A 325 11.40 -27.22 33.61
C ASN A 325 12.73 -26.64 34.17
N MET A 326 13.46 -25.90 33.34
CA MET A 326 14.74 -25.24 33.76
C MET A 326 14.51 -23.85 34.34
N ARG A 327 13.27 -23.37 34.40
CA ARG A 327 12.92 -22.07 34.96
C ARG A 327 12.50 -22.20 36.43
N ALA A 328 12.87 -21.22 37.25
CA ALA A 328 12.37 -21.11 38.63
C ALA A 328 10.90 -20.62 38.62
N GLY A 329 10.19 -20.89 39.72
CA GLY A 329 8.82 -20.44 39.93
C GLY A 329 7.78 -21.57 39.86
N SER A 330 6.52 -21.22 40.08
CA SER A 330 5.37 -22.12 39.94
C SER A 330 5.09 -22.48 38.47
N ASP A 331 4.35 -23.53 38.23
CA ASP A 331 4.00 -23.95 36.84
C ASP A 331 3.26 -22.88 36.07
N ASP A 332 2.48 -22.01 36.73
CA ASP A 332 1.81 -20.90 36.05
C ASP A 332 2.78 -19.77 35.68
N GLU A 333 3.78 -19.47 36.54
CA GLU A 333 4.82 -18.49 36.25
C GLU A 333 5.77 -18.91 35.14
N LYS A 334 5.97 -20.21 34.95
CA LYS A 334 6.78 -20.77 33.86
C LYS A 334 6.10 -20.72 32.50
N LYS A 335 4.76 -20.53 32.47
CA LYS A 335 4.02 -20.45 31.21
C LYS A 335 4.32 -19.16 30.47
N PHE A 336 4.40 -19.31 29.16
CA PHE A 336 4.58 -18.19 28.23
C PHE A 336 3.30 -18.03 27.38
N TYR A 337 3.06 -16.80 26.93
CA TYR A 337 2.01 -16.47 25.96
C TYR A 337 2.42 -15.29 25.10
N VAL A 338 1.84 -15.21 23.89
CA VAL A 338 1.98 -14.06 22.99
C VAL A 338 0.92 -13.03 23.36
N PRO A 339 1.32 -11.80 23.78
CA PRO A 339 0.35 -10.79 24.22
C PRO A 339 -0.46 -10.22 23.07
N GLU A 340 -1.62 -9.63 23.38
CA GLU A 340 -2.59 -9.12 22.40
C GLU A 340 -2.07 -7.90 21.62
N ASN A 341 -1.08 -7.18 22.14
CA ASN A 341 -0.46 -6.05 21.44
C ASN A 341 0.65 -6.46 20.47
N VAL A 342 0.87 -7.76 20.22
CA VAL A 342 1.84 -8.27 19.25
C VAL A 342 1.17 -8.67 17.96
N TYR A 343 1.63 -8.12 16.85
CA TYR A 343 1.19 -8.43 15.49
C TYR A 343 2.31 -9.12 14.73
N ILE A 344 1.98 -10.13 13.92
CA ILE A 344 2.96 -10.90 13.15
C ILE A 344 2.69 -10.72 11.67
N ILE A 345 3.72 -10.35 10.91
CA ILE A 345 3.65 -10.27 9.45
C ILE A 345 4.69 -11.22 8.87
N GLY A 346 4.25 -12.23 8.13
CA GLY A 346 5.11 -13.09 7.34
C GLY A 346 5.18 -12.64 5.89
N THR A 347 6.34 -12.79 5.25
CA THR A 347 6.46 -12.67 3.79
C THR A 347 6.88 -14.00 3.18
N MET A 348 6.37 -14.34 2.00
CA MET A 348 6.81 -15.52 1.28
C MET A 348 6.76 -15.35 -0.24
N ASN A 349 7.66 -16.04 -0.94
CA ASN A 349 7.62 -16.18 -2.38
C ASN A 349 6.87 -17.47 -2.75
N ASP A 350 5.88 -17.36 -3.64
CA ASP A 350 5.03 -18.49 -4.02
C ASP A 350 5.76 -19.56 -4.85
N ILE A 351 6.91 -19.20 -5.45
CA ILE A 351 7.69 -20.11 -6.32
C ILE A 351 8.71 -20.98 -5.58
N ASP A 352 8.98 -20.72 -4.32
CA ASP A 352 9.97 -21.49 -3.56
C ASP A 352 9.46 -22.92 -3.29
N ARG A 353 9.69 -23.82 -4.26
CA ARG A 353 9.26 -25.24 -4.23
C ARG A 353 10.03 -26.10 -3.21
N SER A 354 11.14 -25.60 -2.69
CA SER A 354 12.01 -26.32 -1.75
C SER A 354 11.49 -26.32 -0.30
N VAL A 355 10.29 -25.80 -0.09
CA VAL A 355 9.78 -25.50 1.23
C VAL A 355 8.54 -26.33 1.52
N GLU A 356 8.42 -26.79 2.76
CA GLU A 356 7.23 -27.47 3.25
C GLU A 356 5.99 -26.61 3.00
N SER A 357 4.95 -27.25 2.46
CA SER A 357 3.66 -26.58 2.31
C SER A 357 3.13 -26.19 3.68
N PHE A 358 2.69 -24.94 3.82
CA PHE A 358 1.92 -24.51 4.98
C PHE A 358 0.80 -25.51 5.25
N ASP A 359 0.83 -26.16 6.40
CA ASP A 359 -0.24 -27.04 6.81
C ASP A 359 -1.55 -26.27 7.06
N PHE A 360 -2.67 -26.98 7.07
CA PHE A 360 -3.98 -26.35 7.31
C PHE A 360 -4.08 -25.67 8.68
N ALA A 361 -3.31 -26.12 9.66
CA ALA A 361 -3.29 -25.53 10.99
C ALA A 361 -2.66 -24.14 10.98
N MET A 362 -1.62 -23.93 10.15
CA MET A 362 -1.04 -22.62 9.93
C MET A 362 -1.98 -21.69 9.15
N ARG A 363 -2.57 -22.21 8.07
CA ARG A 363 -3.42 -21.40 7.19
C ARG A 363 -4.55 -20.72 7.95
N ARG A 364 -5.15 -21.35 8.95
CA ARG A 364 -6.23 -20.76 9.73
C ARG A 364 -5.80 -19.70 10.73
N ARG A 365 -4.51 -19.61 11.06
CA ARG A 365 -3.97 -18.65 12.04
C ARG A 365 -3.53 -17.36 11.43
N PHE A 366 -3.39 -17.32 10.11
CA PHE A 366 -2.98 -16.14 9.35
C PHE A 366 -4.05 -15.77 8.33
N VAL A 367 -4.25 -14.49 8.14
CA VAL A 367 -4.90 -13.97 6.94
C VAL A 367 -3.86 -13.81 5.84
N TRP A 368 -4.30 -13.90 4.59
CA TRP A 368 -3.40 -13.97 3.45
C TRP A 368 -3.72 -12.85 2.47
N GLU A 369 -2.70 -12.17 2.01
CA GLU A 369 -2.80 -11.13 0.99
C GLU A 369 -1.75 -11.36 -0.08
N GLU A 370 -2.20 -11.42 -1.33
CA GLU A 370 -1.32 -11.56 -2.48
C GLU A 370 -0.92 -10.18 -3.02
N ILE A 371 0.37 -9.97 -3.23
CA ILE A 371 0.93 -8.77 -3.87
C ILE A 371 1.32 -9.13 -5.29
N THR A 372 0.49 -8.75 -6.24
CA THR A 372 0.71 -9.07 -7.64
C THR A 372 1.87 -8.28 -8.25
N ALA A 373 2.47 -8.81 -9.33
CA ALA A 373 3.50 -8.08 -10.07
C ALA A 373 2.96 -6.77 -10.66
N ALA A 374 1.71 -6.76 -11.13
CA ALA A 374 1.07 -5.55 -11.68
C ALA A 374 0.94 -4.45 -10.63
N GLU A 375 0.43 -4.78 -9.44
CA GLU A 375 0.34 -3.83 -8.32
C GLU A 375 1.72 -3.32 -7.91
N SER A 376 2.74 -4.18 -7.90
CA SER A 376 4.10 -3.75 -7.55
C SER A 376 4.65 -2.70 -8.52
N ALA A 377 4.31 -2.77 -9.80
CA ALA A 377 4.70 -1.78 -10.78
C ALA A 377 4.07 -0.41 -10.52
N GLU A 378 2.81 -0.41 -10.09
CA GLU A 378 2.11 0.81 -9.72
C GLU A 378 2.67 1.40 -8.42
N ASN A 379 2.79 0.60 -7.37
CA ASN A 379 3.26 1.02 -6.06
C ASN A 379 4.71 1.54 -6.07
N MET A 380 5.54 1.02 -6.98
CA MET A 380 6.93 1.43 -7.15
C MET A 380 7.11 2.60 -8.13
N GLY A 381 6.03 3.15 -8.70
CA GLY A 381 6.07 4.29 -9.59
C GLY A 381 6.92 4.06 -10.84
N LEU A 382 6.83 2.87 -11.45
CA LEU A 382 7.56 2.60 -12.68
C LEU A 382 7.01 3.44 -13.83
N ASP A 383 7.89 3.90 -14.72
CA ASP A 383 7.49 4.61 -15.93
C ASP A 383 6.66 3.72 -16.85
N ASP A 384 5.76 4.30 -17.64
CA ASP A 384 4.84 3.56 -18.52
C ASP A 384 5.55 2.60 -19.46
N LYS A 385 6.70 2.97 -20.02
CA LYS A 385 7.52 2.12 -20.88
C LYS A 385 8.04 0.90 -20.09
N VAL A 386 8.49 1.11 -18.87
CA VAL A 386 8.98 0.05 -17.98
C VAL A 386 7.84 -0.87 -17.57
N LYS A 387 6.66 -0.32 -17.23
CA LYS A 387 5.45 -1.09 -16.93
C LYS A 387 4.99 -1.95 -18.11
N GLN A 388 5.01 -1.40 -19.32
CA GLN A 388 4.67 -2.14 -20.53
C GLN A 388 5.64 -3.30 -20.75
N THR A 389 6.94 -3.07 -20.60
CA THR A 389 7.97 -4.11 -20.72
C THR A 389 7.77 -5.23 -19.70
N MET A 390 7.55 -4.86 -18.44
CA MET A 390 7.27 -5.82 -17.37
C MET A 390 6.00 -6.62 -17.63
N THR A 391 4.92 -5.95 -18.04
CA THR A 391 3.63 -6.59 -18.33
C THR A 391 3.73 -7.51 -19.54
N GLY A 392 4.43 -7.11 -20.60
CA GLY A 392 4.68 -7.90 -21.79
C GLY A 392 5.44 -9.19 -21.46
N LEU A 393 6.51 -9.06 -20.70
CA LEU A 393 7.30 -10.20 -20.24
C LEU A 393 6.49 -11.15 -19.34
N ASN A 394 5.77 -10.63 -18.36
CA ASN A 394 4.95 -11.44 -17.45
C ASN A 394 3.82 -12.18 -18.19
N LYS A 395 3.19 -11.54 -19.19
CA LYS A 395 2.23 -12.21 -20.06
C LYS A 395 2.86 -13.35 -20.88
N ALA A 396 4.10 -13.18 -21.33
CA ALA A 396 4.82 -14.24 -22.05
C ALA A 396 5.20 -15.39 -21.10
N ILE A 397 5.64 -15.10 -19.87
CA ILE A 397 5.88 -16.11 -18.83
C ILE A 397 4.64 -16.98 -18.60
N SER A 398 3.46 -16.37 -18.44
CA SER A 398 2.19 -17.11 -18.23
C SER A 398 1.76 -17.98 -19.41
N LYS A 399 2.33 -17.82 -20.59
CA LYS A 399 2.05 -18.69 -21.75
C LYS A 399 2.90 -19.96 -21.78
N ILE A 400 3.97 -20.00 -21.00
CA ILE A 400 4.83 -21.18 -20.90
C ILE A 400 4.17 -22.19 -19.98
N ASP A 401 3.98 -23.40 -20.50
CA ASP A 401 3.37 -24.47 -19.72
C ASP A 401 4.21 -24.77 -18.45
N GLY A 402 3.51 -24.81 -17.31
CA GLY A 402 4.10 -24.98 -15.99
C GLY A 402 4.54 -23.67 -15.29
N LEU A 403 4.47 -22.50 -15.95
CA LEU A 403 4.70 -21.19 -15.33
C LEU A 403 3.37 -20.44 -15.20
N ASN A 404 3.01 -20.08 -13.97
CA ASN A 404 1.79 -19.33 -13.64
C ASN A 404 2.14 -17.93 -13.11
N LEU A 405 1.15 -17.25 -12.50
CA LEU A 405 1.30 -15.90 -11.93
C LEU A 405 2.41 -15.81 -10.87
N SER A 406 2.69 -16.90 -10.15
CA SER A 406 3.74 -16.94 -9.12
C SER A 406 5.14 -16.73 -9.71
N TYR A 407 5.35 -17.04 -10.99
CA TYR A 407 6.60 -16.84 -11.71
C TYR A 407 6.74 -15.45 -12.35
N HIS A 408 5.76 -14.58 -12.17
CA HIS A 408 5.90 -13.21 -12.62
C HIS A 408 7.08 -12.51 -11.96
N ILE A 409 7.61 -11.50 -12.63
CA ILE A 409 8.73 -10.71 -12.13
C ILE A 409 8.17 -9.37 -11.66
N GLY A 410 8.37 -9.06 -10.37
CA GLY A 410 7.88 -7.83 -9.76
C GLY A 410 8.73 -6.60 -10.09
N GLY A 411 8.15 -5.43 -9.78
CA GLY A 411 8.71 -4.12 -10.10
C GLY A 411 10.11 -3.84 -9.57
N ALA A 412 10.50 -4.47 -8.44
CA ALA A 412 11.83 -4.26 -7.85
C ALA A 412 12.98 -4.69 -8.77
N TYR A 413 12.75 -5.65 -9.66
CA TYR A 413 13.75 -6.00 -10.69
C TYR A 413 13.91 -4.87 -11.69
N PHE A 414 12.81 -4.22 -12.08
CA PHE A 414 12.79 -3.16 -13.08
C PHE A 414 13.27 -1.81 -12.54
N LEU A 415 13.14 -1.55 -11.23
CA LEU A 415 13.75 -0.38 -10.57
C LEU A 415 15.27 -0.34 -10.76
N LYS A 416 15.90 -1.51 -10.94
CA LYS A 416 17.34 -1.59 -11.20
C LYS A 416 17.78 -0.95 -12.53
N LEU A 417 16.83 -0.71 -13.45
CA LEU A 417 17.08 -0.01 -14.71
C LEU A 417 17.75 1.36 -14.49
N LYS A 418 17.37 2.05 -13.38
CA LYS A 418 17.99 3.32 -12.98
C LYS A 418 19.51 3.20 -12.75
N LYS A 419 20.00 2.04 -12.34
CA LYS A 419 21.45 1.78 -12.13
C LYS A 419 22.23 1.59 -13.43
N TYR A 420 21.53 1.42 -14.53
CA TYR A 420 22.07 1.19 -15.88
C TYR A 420 21.69 2.32 -16.84
N ASP A 421 21.38 3.51 -16.32
CA ASP A 421 21.03 4.70 -17.12
C ASP A 421 19.97 4.43 -18.20
N GLY A 422 19.02 3.52 -17.90
CA GLY A 422 17.94 3.14 -18.81
C GLY A 422 18.29 2.06 -19.82
N ASP A 423 19.46 1.40 -19.71
CA ASP A 423 19.85 0.30 -20.62
C ASP A 423 19.07 -1.00 -20.28
N PHE A 424 18.03 -1.27 -21.06
CA PHE A 424 17.21 -2.49 -20.97
C PHE A 424 18.04 -3.77 -21.27
N ASN A 425 19.07 -3.71 -22.12
CA ASN A 425 19.90 -4.86 -22.40
C ASN A 425 20.77 -5.24 -21.19
N ALA A 426 21.32 -4.26 -20.48
CA ALA A 426 22.04 -4.51 -19.23
C ALA A 426 21.12 -5.11 -18.17
N LEU A 427 19.90 -4.56 -17.99
CA LEU A 427 18.90 -5.11 -17.09
C LEU A 427 18.56 -6.58 -17.43
N TRP A 428 18.31 -6.85 -18.70
CA TRP A 428 18.07 -8.21 -19.17
C TRP A 428 19.23 -9.14 -18.83
N GLN A 429 20.44 -8.78 -19.27
CA GLN A 429 21.62 -9.65 -19.18
C GLN A 429 21.98 -10.00 -17.73
N TYR A 430 21.91 -9.02 -16.83
CA TYR A 430 22.42 -9.17 -15.48
C TYR A 430 21.35 -9.56 -14.45
N HIS A 431 20.06 -9.34 -14.72
CA HIS A 431 19.02 -9.56 -13.73
C HIS A 431 17.86 -10.43 -14.20
N ILE A 432 17.34 -10.20 -15.41
CA ILE A 432 16.14 -10.90 -15.88
C ILE A 432 16.50 -12.28 -16.44
N LYS A 433 17.46 -12.34 -17.35
CA LYS A 433 17.90 -13.59 -17.99
C LYS A 433 18.36 -14.66 -16.98
N PRO A 434 19.20 -14.36 -15.97
CA PRO A 434 19.60 -15.37 -14.98
C PRO A 434 18.42 -15.93 -14.20
N LEU A 435 17.44 -15.09 -13.83
CA LEU A 435 16.23 -15.51 -13.13
C LEU A 435 15.37 -16.42 -14.03
N LEU A 436 15.14 -16.04 -15.27
CA LEU A 436 14.36 -16.83 -16.23
C LEU A 436 15.03 -18.18 -16.54
N ARG A 437 16.34 -18.24 -16.60
CA ARG A 437 17.06 -19.51 -16.73
C ARG A 437 16.81 -20.45 -15.57
N GLU A 438 16.69 -19.92 -14.36
CA GLU A 438 16.33 -20.72 -13.20
C GLU A 438 14.89 -21.24 -13.30
N TYR A 439 13.94 -20.41 -13.76
CA TYR A 439 12.55 -20.83 -13.97
C TYR A 439 12.41 -21.93 -15.01
N LEU A 440 13.21 -21.87 -16.05
CA LEU A 440 13.19 -22.81 -17.18
C LEU A 440 14.07 -24.05 -16.94
N ARG A 441 14.78 -24.12 -15.79
CA ARG A 441 15.67 -25.24 -15.48
C ARG A 441 14.93 -26.58 -15.55
N GLY A 442 15.46 -27.49 -16.37
CA GLY A 442 14.90 -28.83 -16.56
C GLY A 442 13.67 -28.89 -17.47
N MET A 443 13.23 -27.77 -18.04
CA MET A 443 12.16 -27.76 -19.03
C MET A 443 12.73 -28.17 -20.42
N PRO A 444 11.95 -28.89 -21.24
CA PRO A 444 12.31 -29.10 -22.65
C PRO A 444 12.34 -27.72 -23.36
N ASP A 445 13.28 -27.60 -24.32
CA ASP A 445 13.46 -26.40 -25.14
C ASP A 445 13.68 -25.10 -24.36
N ALA A 446 14.36 -25.17 -23.20
CA ALA A 446 14.57 -24.03 -22.30
C ALA A 446 15.20 -22.81 -22.98
N GLU A 447 16.20 -23.00 -23.89
CA GLU A 447 16.81 -21.88 -24.62
C GLU A 447 15.86 -21.27 -25.64
N ALA A 448 15.03 -22.05 -26.34
CA ALA A 448 14.03 -21.51 -27.27
C ALA A 448 12.95 -20.71 -26.52
N LYS A 449 12.50 -21.20 -25.37
CA LYS A 449 11.60 -20.45 -24.49
C LYS A 449 12.23 -19.17 -23.97
N LEU A 450 13.51 -19.19 -23.63
CA LEU A 450 14.23 -17.99 -23.20
C LEU A 450 14.32 -16.95 -24.32
N ASP A 451 14.54 -17.38 -25.56
CA ASP A 451 14.55 -16.49 -26.73
C ASP A 451 13.14 -15.89 -27.01
N GLU A 452 12.08 -16.68 -26.83
CA GLU A 452 10.69 -16.17 -26.91
C GLU A 452 10.44 -15.08 -25.84
N LEU A 453 10.85 -15.32 -24.60
CA LEU A 453 10.75 -14.34 -23.53
C LEU A 453 11.58 -13.08 -23.81
N LYS A 454 12.77 -13.22 -24.42
CA LYS A 454 13.58 -12.08 -24.86
C LYS A 454 12.86 -11.27 -25.93
N GLY A 455 12.24 -11.94 -26.91
CA GLY A 455 11.46 -11.28 -27.93
C GLY A 455 10.27 -10.47 -27.37
N ALA A 456 9.56 -11.04 -26.37
CA ALA A 456 8.49 -10.35 -25.69
C ALA A 456 8.98 -9.14 -24.86
N TYR A 457 10.14 -9.29 -24.22
CA TYR A 457 10.80 -8.21 -23.48
C TYR A 457 11.20 -7.06 -24.39
N ASP A 458 11.86 -7.35 -25.53
CA ASP A 458 12.35 -6.35 -26.48
C ASP A 458 11.20 -5.66 -27.23
N GLY A 459 10.19 -6.41 -27.66
CA GLY A 459 9.05 -5.88 -28.38
C GLY A 459 8.17 -4.93 -27.59
N ALA A 460 8.27 -4.97 -26.26
CA ALA A 460 7.49 -4.10 -25.41
C ALA A 460 8.12 -2.73 -25.15
N HIS A 461 9.41 -2.54 -25.43
CA HIS A 461 10.10 -1.26 -25.24
C HIS A 461 10.74 -0.67 -26.50
N SER A 462 10.54 -1.32 -27.65
CA SER A 462 10.98 -0.86 -28.99
C SER A 462 10.18 0.34 -29.52
#